data_9feadcdbcdb6b8c1d647644620652461
#
_entry.id   9feadcdbcdb6b8c1d647644620652461
#
_cell.length_a   1.000
_cell.length_b   1.000
_cell.length_c   1.000
_cell.angle_alpha   90.00
_cell.angle_beta   90.00
_cell.angle_gamma   90.00
#
_symmetry.space_group_name_H-M   'P 1'
#
loop_
_entity.id
_entity.type
_entity.pdbx_description
1 polymer ?
#
loop_
_entity_poly.entity_id
_entity_poly.type
_entity_poly.pdbx_seq_one_letter_code
_entity_poly.pdbx_strand_id
1 'polypeptide(L)'
;MSYEVIWEPEALAQAERLAKDDPDGVRQVFTAVDRLADNPRPDGAFGSADLLRIHVGAYRVMYEINDHRIHVSVIHLGRVR
;
A
#
# COMPACT_ATOMS: atom_id res chain seq x y z
N MET A 1 -18.51 4.22 -0.83
CA MET A 1 -17.87 4.42 -2.13
C MET A 1 -16.44 3.92 -2.08
N SER A 2 -16.02 3.19 -3.11
CA SER A 2 -14.74 2.51 -3.11
C SER A 2 -13.72 3.27 -3.95
N TYR A 3 -12.48 3.37 -3.46
CA TYR A 3 -11.38 3.94 -4.23
C TYR A 3 -10.79 2.87 -5.14
N GLU A 4 -10.25 3.28 -6.27
CA GLU A 4 -9.50 2.36 -7.12
C GLU A 4 -8.06 2.28 -6.63
N VAL A 5 -7.58 1.08 -6.36
CA VAL A 5 -6.20 0.86 -5.93
C VAL A 5 -5.33 0.66 -7.16
N ILE A 6 -4.30 1.48 -7.27
CA ILE A 6 -3.35 1.44 -8.38
C ILE A 6 -1.96 1.20 -7.81
N TRP A 7 -1.28 0.18 -8.30
CA TRP A 7 0.12 -0.06 -7.96
C TRP A 7 0.99 0.61 -9.02
N GLU A 8 1.81 1.56 -8.59
CA GLU A 8 2.80 2.11 -9.50
C GLU A 8 3.78 1.01 -9.92
N PRO A 9 4.28 1.04 -11.16
CA PRO A 9 5.13 -0.03 -11.68
C PRO A 9 6.33 -0.37 -10.79
N GLU A 10 6.96 0.65 -10.21
CA GLU A 10 8.11 0.44 -9.33
C GLU A 10 7.72 -0.28 -8.05
N ALA A 11 6.59 0.09 -7.46
CA ALA A 11 6.10 -0.56 -6.24
C ALA A 11 5.69 -2.00 -6.52
N LEU A 12 5.05 -2.25 -7.65
CA LEU A 12 4.66 -3.59 -8.04
C LEU A 12 5.88 -4.47 -8.28
N ALA A 13 6.92 -3.93 -8.91
CA ALA A 13 8.16 -4.66 -9.13
C ALA A 13 8.82 -5.03 -7.80
N GLN A 14 8.79 -4.13 -6.82
CA GLN A 14 9.31 -4.42 -5.48
C GLN A 14 8.52 -5.54 -4.82
N ALA A 15 7.18 -5.52 -4.94
CA ALA A 15 6.34 -6.57 -4.37
C ALA A 15 6.65 -7.92 -5.00
N GLU A 16 6.82 -7.96 -6.29
CA GLU A 16 7.16 -9.19 -7.00
C GLU A 16 8.51 -9.76 -6.55
N ARG A 17 9.49 -8.89 -6.35
CA ARG A 17 10.82 -9.28 -5.91
C ARG A 17 10.79 -9.83 -4.48
N LEU A 18 10.09 -9.13 -3.59
CA LEU A 18 9.99 -9.53 -2.19
C LEU A 18 9.16 -10.81 -2.02
N ALA A 19 8.20 -11.05 -2.90
CA ALA A 19 7.36 -12.24 -2.86
C ALA A 19 8.16 -13.52 -3.13
N LYS A 20 9.31 -13.43 -3.77
CA LYS A 20 10.16 -14.59 -4.00
C LYS A 20 10.74 -15.12 -2.69
N ASP A 21 11.04 -14.21 -1.75
CA ASP A 21 11.58 -14.60 -0.45
C ASP A 21 10.49 -14.83 0.59
N ASP A 22 9.40 -14.07 0.50
CA ASP A 22 8.37 -14.07 1.54
C ASP A 22 6.99 -13.94 0.90
N PRO A 23 6.49 -14.98 0.25
CA PRO A 23 5.19 -14.90 -0.43
C PRO A 23 4.03 -14.66 0.54
N ASP A 24 4.08 -15.19 1.75
CA ASP A 24 2.99 -15.00 2.71
C ASP A 24 2.95 -13.58 3.24
N GLY A 25 4.10 -13.00 3.54
CA GLY A 25 4.17 -11.62 4.00
C GLY A 25 3.69 -10.65 2.94
N VAL A 26 4.08 -10.86 1.69
CA VAL A 26 3.64 -10.01 0.60
C VAL A 26 2.15 -10.17 0.32
N ARG A 27 1.60 -11.39 0.48
CA ARG A 27 0.17 -11.61 0.35
C ARG A 27 -0.59 -10.76 1.39
N GLN A 28 -0.10 -10.68 2.62
CA GLN A 28 -0.70 -9.83 3.64
C GLN A 28 -0.66 -8.36 3.24
N VAL A 29 0.42 -7.95 2.59
CA VAL A 29 0.51 -6.58 2.07
C VAL A 29 -0.59 -6.32 1.04
N PHE A 30 -0.78 -7.22 0.08
CA PHE A 30 -1.83 -7.05 -0.92
C PHE A 30 -3.22 -7.01 -0.28
N THR A 31 -3.46 -7.85 0.71
CA THR A 31 -4.75 -7.85 1.43
C THR A 31 -4.98 -6.51 2.13
N ALA A 32 -3.96 -5.99 2.82
CA ALA A 32 -4.08 -4.72 3.52
C ALA A 32 -4.27 -3.56 2.54
N VAL A 33 -3.57 -3.58 1.42
CA VAL A 33 -3.69 -2.54 0.40
C VAL A 33 -5.08 -2.57 -0.24
N ASP A 34 -5.63 -3.75 -0.48
CA ASP A 34 -6.98 -3.85 -1.04
C ASP A 34 -8.02 -3.21 -0.11
N ARG A 35 -7.81 -3.27 1.19
CA ARG A 35 -8.72 -2.64 2.15
C ARG A 35 -8.68 -1.12 2.09
N LEU A 36 -7.62 -0.54 1.55
CA LEU A 36 -7.54 0.91 1.36
C LEU A 36 -8.58 1.40 0.36
N ALA A 37 -9.10 0.52 -0.48
CA ALA A 37 -10.18 0.87 -1.40
C ALA A 37 -11.42 1.35 -0.66
N ASP A 38 -11.71 0.74 0.49
CA ASP A 38 -12.89 1.10 1.30
C ASP A 38 -12.56 2.12 2.38
N ASN A 39 -11.31 2.13 2.85
CA ASN A 39 -10.88 3.04 3.89
C ASN A 39 -9.42 3.44 3.65
N PRO A 40 -9.18 4.53 2.87
CA PRO A 40 -7.80 4.91 2.53
C PRO A 40 -7.04 5.57 3.68
N ARG A 41 -7.73 5.90 4.77
CA ARG A 41 -7.09 6.49 5.97
C ARG A 41 -7.41 5.63 7.20
N PRO A 42 -6.91 4.38 7.25
CA PRO A 42 -7.20 3.50 8.38
C PRO A 42 -6.45 3.97 9.64
N ASP A 43 -6.90 3.50 10.79
CA ASP A 43 -6.18 3.72 12.04
C ASP A 43 -4.78 3.12 11.89
N GLY A 44 -3.78 3.83 12.39
CA GLY A 44 -2.39 3.40 12.26
C GLY A 44 -1.69 3.92 11.01
N ALA A 45 -2.42 4.43 10.03
CA ALA A 45 -1.80 5.13 8.91
C ALA A 45 -1.32 6.49 9.38
N PHE A 46 -0.14 6.91 8.91
CA PHE A 46 0.39 8.21 9.27
C PHE A 46 1.12 8.85 8.10
N GLY A 47 1.21 10.16 8.17
CA GLY A 47 1.80 10.97 7.12
C GLY A 47 1.07 12.29 7.01
N SER A 48 1.19 12.95 5.88
CA SER A 48 0.45 14.17 5.60
C SER A 48 -0.87 13.82 4.90
N ALA A 49 -1.72 14.82 4.67
CA ALA A 49 -3.11 14.66 4.24
C ALA A 49 -3.32 13.58 3.15
N ASP A 50 -2.51 13.61 2.11
CA ASP A 50 -2.71 12.73 0.95
C ASP A 50 -1.58 11.73 0.73
N LEU A 51 -0.46 11.87 1.44
CA LEU A 51 0.68 10.97 1.32
C LEU A 51 0.86 10.25 2.64
N LEU A 52 0.47 8.99 2.65
CA LEU A 52 0.40 8.19 3.87
C LEU A 52 1.24 6.93 3.76
N ARG A 53 1.46 6.32 4.91
CA ARG A 53 2.11 5.02 4.97
C ARG A 53 1.47 4.16 6.04
N ILE A 54 1.45 2.85 5.77
CA ILE A 54 0.99 1.84 6.72
C ILE A 54 2.09 0.79 6.88
N HIS A 55 2.09 0.16 8.05
CA HIS A 55 2.94 -0.99 8.30
C HIS A 55 2.11 -2.26 8.22
N VAL A 56 2.62 -3.26 7.51
CA VAL A 56 1.98 -4.57 7.40
C VAL A 56 3.05 -5.62 7.68
N GLY A 57 3.06 -6.14 8.89
CA GLY A 57 4.11 -7.06 9.32
C GLY A 57 5.49 -6.40 9.24
N ALA A 58 6.38 -6.97 8.45
CA ALA A 58 7.74 -6.46 8.27
C ALA A 58 7.85 -5.44 7.13
N TYR A 59 6.72 -4.99 6.58
CA TYR A 59 6.72 -4.13 5.40
C TYR A 59 6.14 -2.77 5.69
N ARG A 60 6.61 -1.80 4.94
CA ARG A 60 6.08 -0.44 4.93
C ARG A 60 5.54 -0.15 3.53
N VAL A 61 4.31 0.31 3.46
CA VAL A 61 3.67 0.70 2.20
C VAL A 61 3.46 2.20 2.21
N MET A 62 3.99 2.89 1.22
CA MET A 62 3.69 4.31 1.01
C MET A 62 2.69 4.43 -0.12
N TYR A 63 1.68 5.25 0.10
CA TYR A 63 0.64 5.44 -0.90
C TYR A 63 0.13 6.88 -0.90
N GLU A 64 -0.40 7.28 -2.02
CA GLU A 64 -0.96 8.60 -2.22
C GLU A 64 -2.45 8.49 -2.50
N ILE A 65 -3.24 9.34 -1.86
CA ILE A 65 -4.68 9.38 -2.06
C ILE A 65 -5.02 10.54 -2.97
N ASN A 66 -5.81 10.27 -4.00
CA ASN A 66 -6.35 11.31 -4.86
C ASN A 66 -7.88 11.27 -4.72
N ASP A 67 -8.43 12.11 -3.85
CA ASP A 67 -9.87 12.15 -3.61
C ASP A 67 -10.64 12.65 -4.82
N HIS A 68 -10.00 13.46 -5.64
CA HIS A 68 -10.63 14.02 -6.82
C HIS A 68 -10.91 12.95 -7.87
N ARG A 69 -9.98 12.01 -8.02
CA ARG A 69 -10.11 10.90 -8.97
C ARG A 69 -10.52 9.59 -8.32
N ILE A 70 -10.64 9.60 -7.00
CA ILE A 70 -11.00 8.43 -6.19
C ILE A 70 -9.99 7.29 -6.41
N HIS A 71 -8.71 7.63 -6.32
CA HIS A 71 -7.60 6.69 -6.48
C HIS A 71 -6.77 6.59 -5.22
N VAL A 72 -6.25 5.39 -4.97
CA VAL A 72 -5.16 5.15 -4.04
C VAL A 72 -4.00 4.60 -4.87
N SER A 73 -2.92 5.35 -4.95
CA SER A 73 -1.74 4.94 -5.73
C SER A 73 -0.65 4.45 -4.78
N VAL A 74 -0.30 3.17 -4.88
CA VAL A 74 0.80 2.61 -4.10
C VAL A 74 2.10 2.97 -4.80
N ILE A 75 2.93 3.77 -4.12
CA ILE A 75 4.14 4.33 -4.74
C ILE A 75 5.43 3.67 -4.24
N HIS A 76 5.38 2.99 -3.11
CA HIS A 76 6.58 2.35 -2.57
C HIS A 76 6.22 1.20 -1.64
N LEU A 77 6.96 0.12 -1.75
CA LEU A 77 6.88 -0.98 -0.80
C LEU A 77 8.30 -1.34 -0.39
N GLY A 78 8.57 -1.34 0.90
CA GLY A 78 9.87 -1.71 1.42
C GLY A 78 9.76 -2.60 2.64
N ARG A 79 10.80 -3.41 2.87
CA ARG A 79 10.88 -4.22 4.08
C ARG A 79 11.52 -3.38 5.18
N VAL A 80 10.91 -3.41 6.36
CA VAL A 80 11.41 -2.70 7.53
C VAL A 80 12.01 -3.74 8.47
N ARG A 81 13.19 -3.47 8.98
CA ARG A 81 13.87 -4.35 9.92
C ARG A 81 13.60 -3.92 11.35
#